data_9d1d91495fa3daf70a1bed5b65ef3ec7
#
_entry.id   9d1d91495fa3daf70a1bed5b65ef3ec7
#
_cell.length_a   1.000
_cell.length_b   1.000
_cell.length_c   1.000
_cell.angle_alpha   90.00
_cell.angle_beta   90.00
_cell.angle_gamma   90.00
#
_symmetry.space_group_name_H-M   'P 1'
#
loop_
_entity.id
_entity.type
_entity.pdbx_description
1 polymer ?
#
loop_
_entity_poly.entity_id
_entity_poly.type
_entity_poly.pdbx_seq_one_letter_code
_entity_poly.pdbx_strand_id
1 'polypeptide(L)'
;KVAFVGTDELARTTLFQILMGEMEPDEGSFKWGVTISTNYFPKDNSKYFDGCNLNMMQWFAQYSPEQLETYMRGFLGRMLFSGDDVYKPVSVLSGGEKVRVMLSRMMLSGANFLMLDQPTNHLDLESITAVNNALINFPGNVIFTSQDHQFITTIADRIIEIKPDGTIADYYCGYEDYLEKIRAQEG
;
A
#
# COMPACT_ATOMS: atom_id res chain seq x y z
N LYS A 1 -0.41 -4.47 -11.88
CA LYS A 1 -0.39 -4.42 -10.40
C LYS A 1 -0.19 -5.81 -9.84
N VAL A 2 0.76 -5.99 -8.94
CA VAL A 2 1.25 -7.31 -8.52
C VAL A 2 0.89 -7.57 -7.06
N ALA A 3 0.16 -8.64 -6.79
CA ALA A 3 -0.04 -9.13 -5.44
C ALA A 3 1.02 -10.17 -5.07
N PHE A 4 1.63 -10.01 -3.90
CA PHE A 4 2.48 -11.00 -3.29
C PHE A 4 1.64 -11.85 -2.33
N VAL A 5 1.57 -13.15 -2.59
CA VAL A 5 0.83 -14.12 -1.80
C VAL A 5 1.75 -15.18 -1.22
N GLY A 6 1.26 -15.99 -0.32
CA GLY A 6 2.00 -17.07 0.36
C GLY A 6 1.60 -17.16 1.82
N THR A 7 1.98 -18.24 2.49
CA THR A 7 1.65 -18.48 3.90
C THR A 7 2.58 -17.75 4.87
N ASP A 8 3.82 -17.48 4.45
CA ASP A 8 4.82 -16.79 5.28
C ASP A 8 4.71 -15.27 5.12
N GLU A 9 4.05 -14.65 6.09
CA GLU A 9 3.88 -13.20 6.16
C GLU A 9 5.22 -12.49 6.38
N LEU A 10 6.09 -13.06 7.23
CA LEU A 10 7.39 -12.47 7.54
C LEU A 10 8.27 -12.39 6.29
N ALA A 11 8.28 -13.44 5.47
CA ALA A 11 9.03 -13.45 4.22
C ALA A 11 8.60 -12.33 3.27
N ARG A 12 7.29 -12.08 3.15
CA ARG A 12 6.75 -10.99 2.31
C ARG A 12 7.14 -9.62 2.84
N THR A 13 6.96 -9.38 4.14
CA THR A 13 7.35 -8.11 4.79
C THR A 13 8.85 -7.87 4.67
N THR A 14 9.68 -8.89 4.93
CA THR A 14 11.13 -8.81 4.80
C THR A 14 11.56 -8.46 3.37
N LEU A 15 10.96 -9.08 2.37
CA LEU A 15 11.22 -8.73 0.97
C LEU A 15 10.94 -7.26 0.68
N PHE A 16 9.81 -6.73 1.17
CA PHE A 16 9.47 -5.31 0.97
C PHE A 16 10.44 -4.38 1.69
N GLN A 17 10.88 -4.72 2.91
CA GLN A 17 11.89 -3.96 3.65
C GLN A 17 13.24 -3.94 2.93
N ILE A 18 13.65 -5.07 2.35
CA ILE A 18 14.87 -5.15 1.53
C ILE A 18 14.73 -4.24 0.31
N LEU A 19 13.64 -4.34 -0.44
CA LEU A 19 13.41 -3.51 -1.63
C LEU A 19 13.35 -2.01 -1.32
N MET A 20 13.00 -1.64 -0.09
CA MET A 20 13.01 -0.25 0.36
C MET A 20 14.33 0.21 0.97
N GLY A 21 15.30 -0.70 1.09
CA GLY A 21 16.59 -0.41 1.70
C GLY A 21 16.54 -0.25 3.24
N GLU A 22 15.46 -0.75 3.87
CA GLU A 22 15.35 -0.80 5.34
C GLU A 22 16.09 -2.00 5.92
N MET A 23 16.40 -3.01 5.08
CA MET A 23 17.14 -4.23 5.44
C MET A 23 18.06 -4.63 4.30
N GLU A 24 19.28 -5.10 4.63
CA GLU A 24 20.20 -5.66 3.66
C GLU A 24 19.85 -7.11 3.34
N PRO A 25 19.93 -7.56 2.07
CA PRO A 25 19.77 -8.97 1.72
C PRO A 25 20.97 -9.80 2.19
N ASP A 26 20.73 -11.03 2.62
CA ASP A 26 21.81 -11.98 2.97
C ASP A 26 22.65 -12.32 1.74
N GLU A 27 22.00 -12.48 0.58
CA GLU A 27 22.64 -12.75 -0.69
C GLU A 27 21.91 -12.03 -1.83
N GLY A 28 22.64 -11.79 -2.94
CA GLY A 28 22.09 -11.13 -4.12
C GLY A 28 22.08 -9.61 -4.03
N SER A 29 21.52 -9.00 -5.06
CA SER A 29 21.37 -7.56 -5.13
C SER A 29 20.22 -7.18 -6.06
N PHE A 30 19.70 -5.97 -5.88
CA PHE A 30 18.70 -5.40 -6.78
C PHE A 30 19.05 -3.94 -7.09
N LYS A 31 18.46 -3.41 -8.12
CA LYS A 31 18.62 -2.01 -8.51
C LYS A 31 17.32 -1.47 -9.09
N TRP A 32 16.88 -0.33 -8.57
CA TRP A 32 15.79 0.41 -9.16
C TRP A 32 16.22 1.08 -10.47
N GLY A 33 15.34 1.10 -11.45
CA GLY A 33 15.56 1.89 -12.66
C GLY A 33 15.62 3.38 -12.35
N VAL A 34 16.42 4.13 -13.14
CA VAL A 34 16.68 5.56 -12.90
C VAL A 34 15.44 6.45 -12.93
N THR A 35 14.36 5.99 -13.57
CA THR A 35 13.08 6.71 -13.67
C THR A 35 12.06 6.26 -12.62
N ILE A 36 12.42 5.29 -11.78
CA ILE A 36 11.51 4.75 -10.76
C ILE A 36 11.66 5.57 -9.48
N SER A 37 10.54 6.13 -9.03
CA SER A 37 10.41 6.73 -7.71
C SER A 37 9.44 5.91 -6.87
N THR A 38 9.94 5.40 -5.76
CA THR A 38 9.21 4.47 -4.89
C THR A 38 8.60 5.18 -3.70
N ASN A 39 7.47 4.67 -3.22
CA ASN A 39 6.94 5.01 -1.90
C ASN A 39 6.41 3.74 -1.23
N TYR A 40 6.56 3.68 0.10
CA TYR A 40 6.29 2.49 0.87
C TYR A 40 5.25 2.75 1.97
N PHE A 41 4.27 1.87 2.02
CA PHE A 41 3.31 1.76 3.10
C PHE A 41 3.70 0.55 3.96
N PRO A 42 4.35 0.75 5.11
CA PRO A 42 4.74 -0.34 5.99
C PRO A 42 3.53 -0.91 6.73
N LYS A 43 3.62 -2.16 7.14
CA LYS A 43 2.62 -2.82 7.97
C LYS A 43 2.35 -2.05 9.27
N ASP A 44 3.39 -1.54 9.92
CA ASP A 44 3.29 -0.62 11.05
C ASP A 44 3.66 0.81 10.62
N ASN A 45 2.68 1.69 10.63
CA ASN A 45 2.85 3.09 10.28
C ASN A 45 2.71 4.03 11.47
N SER A 46 2.69 3.52 12.70
CA SER A 46 2.52 4.30 13.95
C SER A 46 3.55 5.41 14.09
N LYS A 47 4.79 5.17 13.65
CA LYS A 47 5.88 6.17 13.68
C LYS A 47 5.57 7.50 12.98
N TYR A 48 4.61 7.51 12.07
CA TYR A 48 4.22 8.72 11.35
C TYR A 48 3.18 9.56 12.09
N PHE A 49 2.50 8.98 13.07
CA PHE A 49 1.35 9.58 13.76
C PHE A 49 1.53 9.75 15.26
N ASP A 50 2.21 8.80 15.91
CA ASP A 50 2.33 8.78 17.35
C ASP A 50 3.12 9.99 17.88
N GLY A 51 2.54 10.68 18.88
CA GLY A 51 3.11 11.89 19.44
C GLY A 51 3.05 13.12 18.51
N CYS A 52 2.45 13.03 17.35
CA CYS A 52 2.31 14.15 16.42
C CYS A 52 1.08 15.01 16.78
N ASN A 53 1.32 16.27 17.13
CA ASN A 53 0.28 17.21 17.51
C ASN A 53 -0.27 18.04 16.33
N LEU A 54 0.21 17.80 15.12
CA LEU A 54 -0.27 18.51 13.95
C LEU A 54 -1.68 18.02 13.57
N ASN A 55 -2.51 18.93 13.06
CA ASN A 55 -3.73 18.50 12.40
C ASN A 55 -3.40 17.86 11.03
N MET A 56 -4.38 17.17 10.43
CA MET A 56 -4.19 16.44 9.20
C MET A 56 -3.68 17.33 8.05
N MET A 57 -4.20 18.56 7.92
CA MET A 57 -3.75 19.49 6.88
C MET A 57 -2.29 19.91 7.08
N GLN A 58 -1.91 20.24 8.31
CA GLN A 58 -0.53 20.61 8.64
C GLN A 58 0.43 19.44 8.44
N TRP A 59 0.01 18.25 8.84
CA TRP A 59 0.80 17.03 8.64
C TRP A 59 0.96 16.73 7.15
N PHE A 60 -0.10 16.84 6.38
CA PHE A 60 -0.11 16.57 4.94
C PHE A 60 0.72 17.59 4.15
N ALA A 61 0.69 18.86 4.57
CA ALA A 61 1.45 19.95 3.96
C ALA A 61 2.98 19.73 3.97
N GLN A 62 3.49 18.96 4.94
CA GLN A 62 4.93 18.63 4.99
C GLN A 62 5.39 17.81 3.78
N TYR A 63 4.48 17.11 3.13
CA TYR A 63 4.75 16.21 2.00
C TYR A 63 4.24 16.76 0.67
N SER A 64 3.50 17.85 0.70
CA SER A 64 2.88 18.42 -0.50
C SER A 64 3.85 19.30 -1.28
N PRO A 65 4.00 19.10 -2.60
CA PRO A 65 4.75 20.01 -3.46
C PRO A 65 4.06 21.36 -3.60
N GLU A 66 2.73 21.41 -3.39
CA GLU A 66 1.94 22.63 -3.43
C GLU A 66 1.26 22.88 -2.10
N GLN A 67 1.35 24.12 -1.61
CA GLN A 67 0.79 24.52 -0.31
C GLN A 67 -0.66 25.04 -0.42
N LEU A 68 -1.28 24.93 -1.59
CA LEU A 68 -2.68 25.29 -1.77
C LEU A 68 -3.59 24.30 -1.05
N GLU A 69 -4.43 24.79 -0.16
CA GLU A 69 -5.36 23.97 0.61
C GLU A 69 -6.30 23.17 -0.30
N THR A 70 -6.81 23.78 -1.37
CA THR A 70 -7.69 23.12 -2.35
C THR A 70 -7.01 21.93 -3.04
N TYR A 71 -5.70 22.03 -3.33
CA TYR A 71 -4.92 20.95 -3.91
C TYR A 71 -4.83 19.76 -2.94
N MET A 72 -4.45 20.03 -1.70
CA MET A 72 -4.33 19.00 -0.66
C MET A 72 -5.69 18.36 -0.32
N ARG A 73 -6.75 19.17 -0.22
CA ARG A 73 -8.12 18.66 -0.01
C ARG A 73 -8.59 17.74 -1.12
N GLY A 74 -8.11 17.93 -2.35
CA GLY A 74 -8.43 17.05 -3.47
C GLY A 74 -7.93 15.61 -3.26
N PHE A 75 -6.74 15.42 -2.69
CA PHE A 75 -6.23 14.09 -2.34
C PHE A 75 -6.94 13.50 -1.13
N LEU A 76 -7.11 14.28 -0.06
CA LEU A 76 -7.79 13.84 1.15
C LEU A 76 -9.27 13.50 0.88
N GLY A 77 -9.93 14.26 0.01
CA GLY A 77 -11.33 14.01 -0.37
C GLY A 77 -11.53 12.68 -1.10
N ARG A 78 -10.58 12.26 -1.94
CA ARG A 78 -10.62 10.93 -2.59
C ARG A 78 -10.55 9.79 -1.57
N MET A 79 -9.99 10.06 -0.40
CA MET A 79 -9.91 9.14 0.74
C MET A 79 -10.95 9.43 1.82
N LEU A 80 -12.08 10.05 1.43
CA LEU A 80 -13.27 10.26 2.27
C LEU A 80 -13.08 11.26 3.43
N PHE A 81 -12.09 12.14 3.36
CA PHE A 81 -11.96 13.24 4.31
C PHE A 81 -12.63 14.49 3.76
N SER A 82 -13.59 15.03 4.50
CA SER A 82 -14.37 16.19 4.07
C SER A 82 -14.58 17.20 5.20
N GLY A 83 -14.96 18.41 4.81
CA GLY A 83 -15.27 19.46 5.79
C GLY A 83 -14.17 19.68 6.80
N ASP A 84 -14.53 19.64 8.07
CA ASP A 84 -13.64 19.89 9.21
C ASP A 84 -12.81 18.67 9.64
N ASP A 85 -13.05 17.50 9.05
CA ASP A 85 -12.26 16.29 9.35
C ASP A 85 -10.76 16.51 9.15
N VAL A 86 -10.39 17.32 8.17
CA VAL A 86 -8.99 17.62 7.84
C VAL A 86 -8.26 18.43 8.92
N TYR A 87 -8.98 18.98 9.90
CA TYR A 87 -8.38 19.71 11.02
C TYR A 87 -8.26 18.87 12.30
N LYS A 88 -8.67 17.60 12.26
CA LYS A 88 -8.43 16.66 13.37
C LYS A 88 -6.92 16.44 13.56
N PRO A 89 -6.41 16.40 14.80
CA PRO A 89 -5.04 16.00 15.08
C PRO A 89 -4.78 14.58 14.54
N VAL A 90 -3.63 14.37 13.90
CA VAL A 90 -3.34 13.04 13.32
C VAL A 90 -3.13 11.96 14.37
N SER A 91 -2.76 12.34 15.60
CA SER A 91 -2.60 11.41 16.72
C SER A 91 -3.90 10.75 17.18
N VAL A 92 -5.06 11.40 16.96
CA VAL A 92 -6.37 10.87 17.37
C VAL A 92 -7.13 10.14 16.27
N LEU A 93 -6.54 10.03 15.09
CA LEU A 93 -7.15 9.31 13.97
C LEU A 93 -7.33 7.83 14.30
N SER A 94 -8.44 7.25 13.86
CA SER A 94 -8.65 5.80 13.89
C SER A 94 -7.63 5.07 13.00
N GLY A 95 -7.48 3.76 13.16
CA GLY A 95 -6.62 2.95 12.30
C GLY A 95 -6.94 3.11 10.82
N GLY A 96 -8.22 3.08 10.45
CA GLY A 96 -8.67 3.28 9.08
C GLY A 96 -8.39 4.68 8.54
N GLU A 97 -8.59 5.71 9.37
CA GLU A 97 -8.26 7.09 9.00
C GLU A 97 -6.75 7.26 8.78
N LYS A 98 -5.90 6.67 9.64
CA LYS A 98 -4.44 6.67 9.48
C LYS A 98 -4.01 6.03 8.16
N VAL A 99 -4.58 4.88 7.79
CA VAL A 99 -4.31 4.22 6.51
C VAL A 99 -4.70 5.12 5.34
N ARG A 100 -5.89 5.69 5.37
CA ARG A 100 -6.39 6.55 4.29
C ARG A 100 -5.55 7.82 4.11
N VAL A 101 -5.12 8.46 5.20
CA VAL A 101 -4.26 9.66 5.11
C VAL A 101 -2.84 9.31 4.64
N MET A 102 -2.31 8.15 5.04
CA MET A 102 -1.02 7.65 4.52
C MET A 102 -1.06 7.41 3.02
N LEU A 103 -2.12 6.79 2.51
CA LEU A 103 -2.27 6.57 1.07
C LEU A 103 -2.45 7.87 0.31
N SER A 104 -3.20 8.83 0.86
CA SER A 104 -3.28 10.18 0.30
C SER A 104 -1.89 10.82 0.17
N ARG A 105 -1.06 10.70 1.21
CA ARG A 105 0.34 11.17 1.18
C ARG A 105 1.16 10.47 0.10
N MET A 106 1.04 9.16 -0.01
CA MET A 106 1.81 8.39 -1.01
C MET A 106 1.45 8.83 -2.44
N MET A 107 0.18 9.07 -2.72
CA MET A 107 -0.27 9.57 -4.01
C MET A 107 0.18 11.01 -4.27
N LEU A 108 0.17 11.84 -3.23
CA LEU A 108 0.63 13.22 -3.30
C LEU A 108 2.13 13.32 -3.65
N SER A 109 2.94 12.37 -3.20
CA SER A 109 4.40 12.37 -3.40
C SER A 109 4.82 12.31 -4.87
N GLY A 110 3.90 11.95 -5.79
CA GLY A 110 4.21 11.78 -7.20
C GLY A 110 5.05 10.53 -7.52
N ALA A 111 5.22 9.61 -6.56
CA ALA A 111 5.87 8.32 -6.81
C ALA A 111 5.14 7.55 -7.91
N ASN A 112 5.89 6.88 -8.78
CA ASN A 112 5.33 6.07 -9.86
C ASN A 112 5.35 4.56 -9.56
N PHE A 113 5.87 4.18 -8.38
CA PHE A 113 5.89 2.81 -7.90
C PHE A 113 5.52 2.78 -6.41
N LEU A 114 4.40 2.14 -6.08
CA LEU A 114 3.93 2.00 -4.69
C LEU A 114 4.15 0.58 -4.20
N MET A 115 4.62 0.46 -2.97
CA MET A 115 4.68 -0.79 -2.22
C MET A 115 3.80 -0.70 -0.99
N LEU A 116 2.89 -1.67 -0.81
CA LEU A 116 1.92 -1.65 0.27
C LEU A 116 1.93 -2.99 1.02
N ASP A 117 2.34 -2.94 2.28
CA ASP A 117 2.31 -4.12 3.14
C ASP A 117 1.02 -4.12 3.98
N GLN A 118 0.09 -4.98 3.60
CA GLN A 118 -1.22 -5.18 4.23
C GLN A 118 -2.03 -3.88 4.47
N PRO A 119 -2.28 -3.08 3.43
CA PRO A 119 -2.93 -1.78 3.57
C PRO A 119 -4.40 -1.86 3.99
N THR A 120 -5.01 -3.04 3.96
CA THR A 120 -6.43 -3.26 4.31
C THR A 120 -6.65 -3.79 5.71
N ASN A 121 -5.58 -4.05 6.48
CA ASN A 121 -5.71 -4.57 7.83
C ASN A 121 -6.50 -3.62 8.74
N HIS A 122 -7.49 -4.17 9.43
CA HIS A 122 -8.35 -3.46 10.38
C HIS A 122 -9.17 -2.30 9.78
N LEU A 123 -9.37 -2.28 8.46
CA LEU A 123 -10.23 -1.30 7.80
C LEU A 123 -11.71 -1.73 7.81
N ASP A 124 -12.59 -0.74 7.92
CA ASP A 124 -14.00 -0.92 7.59
C ASP A 124 -14.22 -1.02 6.07
N LEU A 125 -15.40 -1.48 5.67
CA LEU A 125 -15.73 -1.70 4.27
C LEU A 125 -15.64 -0.43 3.41
N GLU A 126 -16.03 0.71 3.96
CA GLU A 126 -15.98 2.00 3.25
C GLU A 126 -14.52 2.41 2.98
N SER A 127 -13.65 2.28 3.99
CA SER A 127 -12.21 2.53 3.86
C SER A 127 -11.54 1.58 2.86
N ILE A 128 -11.87 0.27 2.90
CA ILE A 128 -11.37 -0.70 1.92
C ILE A 128 -11.77 -0.29 0.51
N THR A 129 -13.02 0.13 0.31
CA THR A 129 -13.52 0.57 -1.00
C THR A 129 -12.77 1.81 -1.50
N ALA A 130 -12.54 2.80 -0.63
CA ALA A 130 -11.79 4.00 -0.99
C ALA A 130 -10.34 3.67 -1.39
N VAL A 131 -9.65 2.83 -0.62
CA VAL A 131 -8.29 2.35 -0.89
C VAL A 131 -8.25 1.59 -2.23
N ASN A 132 -9.20 0.68 -2.44
CA ASN A 132 -9.31 -0.11 -3.65
C ASN A 132 -9.45 0.78 -4.89
N ASN A 133 -10.38 1.73 -4.86
CA ASN A 133 -10.61 2.66 -5.97
C ASN A 133 -9.38 3.52 -6.26
N ALA A 134 -8.68 3.97 -5.23
CA ALA A 134 -7.46 4.75 -5.39
C ALA A 134 -6.34 3.95 -6.08
N LEU A 135 -6.16 2.68 -5.71
CA LEU A 135 -5.12 1.81 -6.30
C LEU A 135 -5.48 1.35 -7.71
N ILE A 136 -6.75 1.07 -8.00
CA ILE A 136 -7.22 0.77 -9.37
C ILE A 136 -6.88 1.93 -10.30
N ASN A 137 -7.18 3.16 -9.88
CA ASN A 137 -6.99 4.36 -10.69
C ASN A 137 -5.55 4.92 -10.64
N PHE A 138 -4.68 4.37 -9.82
CA PHE A 138 -3.28 4.79 -9.77
C PHE A 138 -2.58 4.45 -11.07
N PRO A 139 -2.00 5.43 -11.78
CA PRO A 139 -1.42 5.22 -13.12
C PRO A 139 -0.09 4.48 -13.11
N GLY A 140 0.57 4.41 -11.95
CA GLY A 140 1.86 3.74 -11.78
C GLY A 140 1.76 2.26 -11.45
N ASN A 141 2.90 1.68 -11.12
CA ASN A 141 2.99 0.29 -10.68
C ASN A 141 2.71 0.18 -9.17
N VAL A 142 2.09 -0.92 -8.81
CA VAL A 142 1.80 -1.24 -7.41
C VAL A 142 2.22 -2.68 -7.15
N ILE A 143 2.98 -2.90 -6.09
CA ILE A 143 3.14 -4.22 -5.47
C ILE A 143 2.52 -4.17 -4.09
N PHE A 144 1.83 -5.21 -3.68
CA PHE A 144 1.14 -5.22 -2.40
C PHE A 144 0.97 -6.62 -1.83
N THR A 145 0.77 -6.68 -0.53
CA THR A 145 0.28 -7.86 0.19
C THR A 145 -1.11 -7.56 0.74
N SER A 146 -1.97 -8.56 0.80
CA SER A 146 -3.27 -8.47 1.48
C SER A 146 -3.74 -9.87 1.88
N GLN A 147 -4.61 -9.94 2.88
CA GLN A 147 -5.36 -11.14 3.23
C GLN A 147 -6.81 -11.06 2.72
N ASP A 148 -7.20 -9.92 2.19
CA ASP A 148 -8.53 -9.69 1.63
C ASP A 148 -8.57 -10.19 0.18
N HIS A 149 -9.26 -11.30 -0.05
CA HIS A 149 -9.41 -11.93 -1.36
C HIS A 149 -10.08 -11.01 -2.38
N GLN A 150 -11.11 -10.28 -1.97
CA GLN A 150 -11.82 -9.37 -2.86
C GLN A 150 -10.91 -8.20 -3.30
N PHE A 151 -10.12 -7.69 -2.36
CA PHE A 151 -9.14 -6.64 -2.65
C PHE A 151 -8.09 -7.10 -3.65
N ILE A 152 -7.53 -8.31 -3.47
CA ILE A 152 -6.56 -8.88 -4.42
C ILE A 152 -7.21 -9.07 -5.80
N THR A 153 -8.42 -9.66 -5.84
CA THR A 153 -9.14 -9.93 -7.09
C THR A 153 -9.37 -8.67 -7.92
N THR A 154 -9.70 -7.55 -7.26
CA THR A 154 -10.04 -6.31 -7.98
C THR A 154 -8.84 -5.50 -8.45
N ILE A 155 -7.66 -5.70 -7.84
CA ILE A 155 -6.47 -4.88 -8.12
C ILE A 155 -5.41 -5.64 -8.92
N ALA A 156 -5.16 -6.92 -8.58
CA ALA A 156 -4.02 -7.65 -9.10
C ALA A 156 -4.29 -8.17 -10.53
N ASP A 157 -3.35 -7.90 -11.41
CA ASP A 157 -3.26 -8.47 -12.76
C ASP A 157 -2.10 -9.47 -12.88
N ARG A 158 -1.34 -9.66 -11.80
CA ARG A 158 -0.23 -10.61 -11.69
C ARG A 158 -0.05 -11.03 -10.24
N ILE A 159 0.21 -12.31 -10.01
CA ILE A 159 0.42 -12.89 -8.70
C ILE A 159 1.83 -13.45 -8.60
N ILE A 160 2.54 -13.08 -7.53
CA ILE A 160 3.81 -13.68 -7.14
C ILE A 160 3.59 -14.43 -5.83
N GLU A 161 3.77 -15.74 -5.88
CA GLU A 161 3.64 -16.61 -4.73
C GLU A 161 5.01 -16.91 -4.12
N ILE A 162 5.18 -16.63 -2.83
CA ILE A 162 6.33 -17.08 -2.06
C ILE A 162 5.91 -18.36 -1.35
N LYS A 163 6.49 -19.49 -1.78
CA LYS A 163 6.18 -20.82 -1.25
C LYS A 163 6.88 -21.06 0.10
N PRO A 164 6.39 -22.02 0.91
CA PRO A 164 6.98 -22.34 2.21
C PRO A 164 8.45 -22.78 2.15
N ASP A 165 8.89 -23.33 1.01
CA ASP A 165 10.29 -23.72 0.77
C ASP A 165 11.19 -22.56 0.33
N GLY A 166 10.65 -21.34 0.28
CA GLY A 166 11.35 -20.14 -0.18
C GLY A 166 11.41 -19.96 -1.70
N THR A 167 10.88 -20.90 -2.48
CA THR A 167 10.80 -20.73 -3.93
C THR A 167 9.71 -19.73 -4.32
N ILE A 168 9.89 -19.08 -5.46
CA ILE A 168 8.97 -18.07 -5.98
C ILE A 168 8.32 -18.61 -7.25
N ALA A 169 7.00 -18.53 -7.32
CA ALA A 169 6.23 -18.79 -8.52
C ALA A 169 5.56 -17.52 -9.03
N ASP A 170 5.59 -17.31 -10.33
CA ASP A 170 5.12 -16.10 -10.99
C ASP A 170 3.98 -16.41 -11.95
N TYR A 171 2.82 -15.85 -11.71
CA TYR A 171 1.59 -16.08 -12.45
C TYR A 171 1.13 -14.79 -13.13
N TYR A 172 1.21 -14.74 -14.45
CA TYR A 172 0.69 -13.64 -15.27
C TYR A 172 -0.81 -13.79 -15.48
N CYS A 173 -1.56 -13.68 -14.39
CA CYS A 173 -3.03 -13.80 -14.41
C CYS A 173 -3.62 -13.10 -13.19
N GLY A 174 -4.95 -12.90 -13.20
CA GLY A 174 -5.69 -12.42 -12.06
C GLY A 174 -5.77 -13.45 -10.93
N TYR A 175 -6.28 -13.01 -9.78
CA TYR A 175 -6.27 -13.83 -8.56
C TYR A 175 -7.20 -15.05 -8.66
N GLU A 176 -8.34 -14.96 -9.33
CA GLU A 176 -9.25 -16.09 -9.50
C GLU A 176 -8.63 -17.20 -10.35
N ASP A 177 -8.00 -16.84 -11.49
CA ASP A 177 -7.30 -17.79 -12.34
C ASP A 177 -6.11 -18.44 -11.60
N TYR A 178 -5.42 -17.69 -10.75
CA TYR A 178 -4.38 -18.22 -9.87
C TYR A 178 -4.94 -19.29 -8.94
N LEU A 179 -6.05 -19.02 -8.25
CA LEU A 179 -6.68 -19.98 -7.35
C LEU A 179 -7.13 -21.26 -8.06
N GLU A 180 -7.65 -21.15 -9.28
CA GLU A 180 -8.00 -22.32 -10.11
C GLU A 180 -6.77 -23.16 -10.44
N LYS A 181 -5.65 -22.51 -10.80
CA LYS A 181 -4.39 -23.22 -11.09
C LYS A 181 -3.84 -23.96 -9.88
N ILE A 182 -3.87 -23.35 -8.69
CA ILE A 182 -3.42 -24.00 -7.46
C ILE A 182 -4.28 -25.22 -7.14
N ARG A 183 -5.61 -25.09 -7.19
CA ARG A 183 -6.54 -26.21 -6.96
C ARG A 183 -6.29 -27.38 -7.93
N ALA A 184 -5.98 -27.07 -9.17
CA ALA A 184 -5.68 -28.10 -10.19
C ALA A 184 -4.33 -28.81 -9.96
N GLN A 185 -3.40 -28.20 -9.20
CA GLN A 185 -2.10 -28.81 -8.86
C GLN A 185 -2.16 -29.67 -7.60
N GLU A 186 -3.14 -29.45 -6.72
CA GLU A 186 -3.32 -30.16 -5.46
C GLU A 186 -4.22 -31.41 -5.59
N GLY A 187 -4.96 -31.59 -6.69
CA GLY A 187 -5.85 -32.72 -6.99
C GLY A 187 -5.22 -33.70 -7.96
#